data_fa151b819733f09549a9f4de46240b6d
#
_entry.id   fa151b819733f09549a9f4de46240b6d
#
_cell.length_a   1.000
_cell.length_b   1.000
_cell.length_c   1.000
_cell.angle_alpha   90.00
_cell.angle_beta   90.00
_cell.angle_gamma   90.00
#
_symmetry.space_group_name_H-M   'P 1'
#
loop_
_entity.id
_entity.type
_entity.pdbx_description
1 polymer ?
#
loop_
_entity_poly.entity_id
_entity_poly.type
_entity_poly.pdbx_seq_one_letter_code
_entity_poly.pdbx_strand_id
1 'polypeptide(L)'
;MFGSLKTALFAVSHQEASFEVHQFECSNPDVRSNLEAVLRVFIAGYNLALQIEDHKFLVQKLMHDFDSHHVGFALEGAGMCYAMFDLLIPRRTSSLRLFTDGVGCQHDYIATVGAGFALARVPWGLRFLNRFMEKLDPMVAWCVFDGYGFHQGIFHHRQFVEDCMSPPVDLPPYARQLFDAGLGRSLWWVKGALPVCIRRAIERFPEARRGEMWHGVGVASSYAGGVDEQDLLELANQSGRYHSDFLSNLPFAARMR
;
A
#
# COMPACT_ATOMS: atom_id res chain seq x y z
N MET A 1 -9.30 -24.29 16.15
CA MET A 1 -10.10 -24.82 15.04
C MET A 1 -10.56 -23.70 14.08
N PHE A 2 -11.04 -22.53 14.53
CA PHE A 2 -11.45 -21.42 13.65
C PHE A 2 -10.29 -20.77 12.86
N GLY A 3 -9.10 -20.62 13.44
CA GLY A 3 -7.94 -20.05 12.77
C GLY A 3 -7.48 -20.85 11.55
N SER A 4 -7.55 -22.18 11.61
CA SER A 4 -7.15 -23.03 10.48
C SER A 4 -8.09 -22.91 9.26
N LEU A 5 -9.39 -22.70 9.48
CA LEU A 5 -10.37 -22.51 8.41
C LEU A 5 -10.22 -21.13 7.75
N LYS A 6 -10.04 -20.07 8.56
CA LYS A 6 -9.75 -18.72 8.03
C LYS A 6 -8.49 -18.74 7.16
N THR A 7 -7.42 -19.35 7.64
CA THR A 7 -6.16 -19.49 6.89
C THR A 7 -6.36 -20.26 5.59
N ALA A 8 -7.09 -21.39 5.62
CA ALA A 8 -7.32 -22.19 4.43
C ALA A 8 -8.11 -21.43 3.33
N LEU A 9 -9.02 -20.52 3.73
CA LEU A 9 -9.89 -19.80 2.80
C LEU A 9 -9.29 -18.45 2.33
N PHE A 10 -8.51 -17.78 3.17
CA PHE A 10 -8.13 -16.38 2.96
C PHE A 10 -6.61 -16.14 2.94
N ALA A 11 -5.77 -17.15 3.20
CA ALA A 11 -4.33 -16.95 3.15
C ALA A 11 -3.87 -16.55 1.76
N VAL A 12 -2.92 -15.62 1.73
CA VAL A 12 -2.26 -15.16 0.51
C VAL A 12 -0.97 -15.95 0.33
N SER A 13 -0.75 -16.49 -0.87
CA SER A 13 0.48 -17.20 -1.19
C SER A 13 1.67 -16.24 -1.21
N HIS A 14 2.83 -16.68 -0.70
CA HIS A 14 4.07 -15.92 -0.84
C HIS A 14 4.54 -15.75 -2.30
N GLN A 15 4.03 -16.56 -3.23
CA GLN A 15 4.27 -16.40 -4.66
C GLN A 15 3.71 -15.09 -5.22
N GLU A 16 2.67 -14.52 -4.57
CA GLU A 16 2.11 -13.21 -4.92
C GLU A 16 3.10 -12.05 -4.67
N ALA A 17 4.23 -12.29 -4.03
CA ALA A 17 5.31 -11.32 -3.91
C ALA A 17 6.28 -11.33 -5.12
N SER A 18 6.17 -12.31 -6.02
CA SER A 18 7.11 -12.46 -7.13
C SER A 18 6.81 -11.53 -8.29
N PHE A 19 7.84 -10.86 -8.79
CA PHE A 19 7.77 -10.05 -10.00
C PHE A 19 7.37 -10.87 -11.24
N GLU A 20 7.72 -12.16 -11.28
CA GLU A 20 7.33 -13.05 -12.37
C GLU A 20 5.82 -13.28 -12.43
N VAL A 21 5.16 -13.45 -11.28
CA VAL A 21 3.70 -13.63 -11.20
C VAL A 21 2.97 -12.42 -11.74
N HIS A 22 3.46 -11.22 -11.42
CA HIS A 22 2.86 -9.96 -11.86
C HIS A 22 3.41 -9.47 -13.21
N GLN A 23 4.45 -10.11 -13.76
CA GLN A 23 5.12 -9.69 -14.99
C GLN A 23 5.71 -8.26 -14.89
N PHE A 24 6.22 -7.90 -13.71
CA PHE A 24 6.92 -6.65 -13.51
C PHE A 24 8.33 -6.72 -14.10
N GLU A 25 8.77 -5.65 -14.72
CA GLU A 25 10.11 -5.53 -15.31
C GLU A 25 11.07 -4.92 -14.28
N CYS A 26 12.18 -5.59 -14.03
CA CYS A 26 13.27 -5.07 -13.22
C CYS A 26 14.60 -5.64 -13.73
N SER A 27 15.49 -4.76 -14.19
CA SER A 27 16.79 -5.13 -14.71
C SER A 27 17.85 -5.34 -13.61
N ASN A 28 17.65 -4.73 -12.43
CA ASN A 28 18.57 -4.86 -11.30
C ASN A 28 18.07 -5.95 -10.34
N PRO A 29 18.81 -7.07 -10.19
CA PRO A 29 18.42 -8.19 -9.34
C PRO A 29 18.36 -7.83 -7.84
N ASP A 30 19.22 -6.90 -7.37
CA ASP A 30 19.24 -6.49 -5.96
C ASP A 30 18.02 -5.65 -5.63
N VAL A 31 17.64 -4.70 -6.49
CA VAL A 31 16.40 -3.93 -6.40
C VAL A 31 15.19 -4.86 -6.39
N ARG A 32 15.15 -5.81 -7.34
CA ARG A 32 14.08 -6.81 -7.42
C ARG A 32 13.96 -7.59 -6.11
N SER A 33 15.09 -8.12 -5.61
CA SER A 33 15.13 -8.90 -4.37
C SER A 33 14.59 -8.13 -3.18
N ASN A 34 14.98 -6.84 -3.04
CA ASN A 34 14.48 -5.95 -2.00
C ASN A 34 12.97 -5.74 -2.11
N LEU A 35 12.47 -5.40 -3.30
CA LEU A 35 11.05 -5.10 -3.52
C LEU A 35 10.18 -6.34 -3.32
N GLU A 36 10.64 -7.53 -3.73
CA GLU A 36 9.96 -8.80 -3.42
C GLU A 36 9.98 -9.12 -1.92
N ALA A 37 11.09 -8.79 -1.21
CA ALA A 37 11.16 -8.97 0.24
C ALA A 37 10.11 -8.13 0.97
N VAL A 38 9.93 -6.87 0.58
CA VAL A 38 8.89 -5.98 1.11
C VAL A 38 7.49 -6.58 0.93
N LEU A 39 7.17 -7.07 -0.27
CA LEU A 39 5.87 -7.71 -0.53
C LEU A 39 5.68 -8.98 0.29
N ARG A 40 6.74 -9.79 0.48
CA ARG A 40 6.70 -10.99 1.34
C ARG A 40 6.41 -10.64 2.79
N VAL A 41 6.98 -9.54 3.31
CA VAL A 41 6.71 -9.06 4.67
C VAL A 41 5.26 -8.61 4.82
N PHE A 42 4.71 -7.87 3.86
CA PHE A 42 3.29 -7.50 3.83
C PHE A 42 2.39 -8.75 3.88
N ILE A 43 2.65 -9.74 3.04
CA ILE A 43 1.89 -11.01 3.01
C ILE A 43 2.04 -11.77 4.33
N ALA A 44 3.22 -11.77 4.94
CA ALA A 44 3.46 -12.42 6.22
C ALA A 44 2.62 -11.77 7.33
N GLY A 45 2.58 -10.44 7.40
CA GLY A 45 1.75 -9.69 8.35
C GLY A 45 0.25 -9.99 8.19
N TYR A 46 -0.23 -10.02 6.94
CA TYR A 46 -1.59 -10.42 6.61
C TYR A 46 -1.92 -11.85 7.09
N ASN A 47 -1.06 -12.81 6.77
CA ASN A 47 -1.26 -14.21 7.11
C ASN A 47 -1.14 -14.46 8.64
N LEU A 48 -0.29 -13.75 9.35
CA LEU A 48 -0.21 -13.80 10.81
C LEU A 48 -1.49 -13.27 11.45
N ALA A 49 -2.08 -12.20 10.92
CA ALA A 49 -3.34 -11.66 11.42
C ALA A 49 -4.54 -12.60 11.19
N LEU A 50 -4.49 -13.52 10.21
CA LEU A 50 -5.48 -14.59 10.06
C LEU A 50 -5.42 -15.62 11.18
N GLN A 51 -4.22 -15.84 11.75
CA GLN A 51 -3.94 -16.92 12.71
C GLN A 51 -4.05 -16.45 14.16
N ILE A 52 -3.70 -15.19 14.43
CA ILE A 52 -3.60 -14.62 15.77
C ILE A 52 -4.79 -13.71 16.03
N GLU A 53 -5.66 -14.11 16.97
CA GLU A 53 -6.86 -13.34 17.31
C GLU A 53 -6.58 -12.21 18.33
N ASP A 54 -5.56 -12.36 19.16
CA ASP A 54 -5.15 -11.33 20.13
C ASP A 54 -4.33 -10.25 19.43
N HIS A 55 -4.94 -9.08 19.27
CA HIS A 55 -4.33 -7.93 18.58
C HIS A 55 -3.03 -7.46 19.25
N LYS A 56 -2.97 -7.48 20.60
CA LYS A 56 -1.77 -7.05 21.35
C LYS A 56 -0.62 -8.03 21.15
N PHE A 57 -0.94 -9.32 21.21
CA PHE A 57 0.06 -10.36 20.95
C PHE A 57 0.54 -10.32 19.51
N LEU A 58 -0.36 -10.09 18.52
CA LEU A 58 0.04 -9.92 17.13
C LEU A 58 1.01 -8.74 16.96
N VAL A 59 0.68 -7.57 17.51
CA VAL A 59 1.56 -6.39 17.43
C VAL A 59 2.95 -6.69 18.03
N GLN A 60 3.00 -7.28 19.22
CA GLN A 60 4.28 -7.66 19.85
C GLN A 60 5.08 -8.63 18.98
N LYS A 61 4.39 -9.60 18.38
CA LYS A 61 5.02 -10.57 17.47
C LYS A 61 5.56 -9.90 16.22
N LEU A 62 4.80 -9.02 15.56
CA LEU A 62 5.25 -8.29 14.37
C LEU A 62 6.45 -7.39 14.69
N MET A 63 6.42 -6.67 15.83
CA MET A 63 7.53 -5.85 16.29
C MET A 63 8.79 -6.65 16.64
N HIS A 64 8.63 -7.92 17.03
CA HIS A 64 9.74 -8.81 17.36
C HIS A 64 10.32 -9.50 16.13
N ASP A 65 9.45 -9.96 15.20
CA ASP A 65 9.85 -10.81 14.08
C ASP A 65 10.42 -9.99 12.89
N PHE A 66 10.06 -8.71 12.79
CA PHE A 66 10.50 -7.82 11.72
C PHE A 66 11.30 -6.64 12.29
N ASP A 67 12.35 -6.26 11.59
CA ASP A 67 13.13 -5.08 11.93
C ASP A 67 12.36 -3.77 11.67
N SER A 68 12.92 -2.64 12.11
CA SER A 68 12.29 -1.33 11.98
C SER A 68 11.98 -0.93 10.52
N HIS A 69 12.75 -1.43 9.54
CA HIS A 69 12.56 -1.11 8.12
C HIS A 69 11.41 -1.90 7.49
N HIS A 70 11.05 -3.04 8.07
CA HIS A 70 10.06 -3.96 7.50
C HIS A 70 8.75 -4.03 8.30
N VAL A 71 8.78 -3.75 9.61
CA VAL A 71 7.61 -3.90 10.47
C VAL A 71 6.38 -3.12 9.99
N GLY A 72 6.57 -1.94 9.39
CA GLY A 72 5.48 -1.16 8.84
C GLY A 72 4.70 -1.90 7.74
N PHE A 73 5.39 -2.61 6.86
CA PHE A 73 4.74 -3.41 5.81
C PHE A 73 3.98 -4.61 6.39
N ALA A 74 4.50 -5.22 7.46
CA ALA A 74 3.79 -6.29 8.17
C ALA A 74 2.51 -5.76 8.84
N LEU A 75 2.56 -4.57 9.44
CA LEU A 75 1.40 -3.90 10.03
C LEU A 75 0.38 -3.48 8.96
N GLU A 76 0.83 -3.03 7.79
CA GLU A 76 -0.02 -2.74 6.62
C GLU A 76 -0.78 -4.00 6.17
N GLY A 77 -0.09 -5.13 6.05
CA GLY A 77 -0.70 -6.42 5.74
C GLY A 77 -1.72 -6.87 6.80
N ALA A 78 -1.42 -6.72 8.08
CA ALA A 78 -2.36 -7.01 9.17
C ALA A 78 -3.59 -6.10 9.11
N GLY A 79 -3.41 -4.81 8.81
CA GLY A 79 -4.50 -3.85 8.60
C GLY A 79 -5.44 -4.28 7.46
N MET A 80 -4.89 -4.78 6.34
CA MET A 80 -5.69 -5.38 5.25
C MET A 80 -6.54 -6.55 5.75
N CYS A 81 -5.98 -7.45 6.54
CA CYS A 81 -6.69 -8.61 7.07
C CYS A 81 -7.90 -8.19 7.91
N TYR A 82 -7.71 -7.30 8.88
CA TYR A 82 -8.79 -6.86 9.76
C TYR A 82 -9.87 -6.06 9.01
N ALA A 83 -9.47 -5.19 8.09
CA ALA A 83 -10.40 -4.45 7.24
C ALA A 83 -11.24 -5.38 6.36
N MET A 84 -10.64 -6.43 5.82
CA MET A 84 -11.36 -7.43 5.01
C MET A 84 -12.46 -8.09 5.83
N PHE A 85 -12.18 -8.49 7.08
CA PHE A 85 -13.21 -9.06 7.94
C PHE A 85 -14.29 -8.06 8.34
N ASP A 86 -13.96 -6.78 8.54
CA ASP A 86 -14.93 -5.73 8.82
C ASP A 86 -15.87 -5.46 7.62
N LEU A 87 -15.38 -5.67 6.39
CA LEU A 87 -16.18 -5.56 5.16
C LEU A 87 -17.04 -6.80 4.91
N LEU A 88 -16.52 -8.00 5.22
CA LEU A 88 -17.21 -9.27 4.99
C LEU A 88 -18.23 -9.59 6.09
N ILE A 89 -17.94 -9.24 7.34
CA ILE A 89 -18.74 -9.59 8.51
C ILE A 89 -19.12 -8.30 9.25
N PRO A 90 -20.36 -7.82 9.07
CA PRO A 90 -20.84 -6.61 9.75
C PRO A 90 -20.83 -6.82 11.27
N ARG A 91 -19.91 -6.16 11.97
CA ARG A 91 -19.83 -6.16 13.44
C ARG A 91 -20.09 -4.76 13.97
N ARG A 92 -20.49 -4.66 15.26
CA ARG A 92 -20.63 -3.36 15.93
C ARG A 92 -19.28 -2.70 16.14
N THR A 93 -18.28 -3.47 16.58
CA THR A 93 -16.91 -3.00 16.80
C THR A 93 -16.05 -3.40 15.61
N SER A 94 -15.31 -2.46 15.06
CA SER A 94 -14.37 -2.71 13.96
C SER A 94 -13.12 -3.42 14.49
N SER A 95 -12.75 -4.53 13.85
CA SER A 95 -11.52 -5.24 14.16
C SER A 95 -10.29 -4.41 13.78
N LEU A 96 -10.37 -3.68 12.66
CA LEU A 96 -9.32 -2.73 12.27
C LEU A 96 -9.13 -1.64 13.31
N ARG A 97 -10.23 -1.04 13.83
CA ARG A 97 -10.14 0.00 14.87
C ARG A 97 -9.45 -0.52 16.13
N LEU A 98 -9.83 -1.70 16.60
CA LEU A 98 -9.17 -2.32 17.77
C LEU A 98 -7.67 -2.56 17.52
N PHE A 99 -7.32 -2.94 16.30
CA PHE A 99 -5.92 -3.15 15.92
C PHE A 99 -5.16 -1.82 15.86
N THR A 100 -5.69 -0.79 15.20
CA THR A 100 -5.04 0.53 15.11
C THR A 100 -4.89 1.20 16.46
N ASP A 101 -5.89 1.09 17.35
CA ASP A 101 -5.78 1.56 18.73
C ASP A 101 -4.65 0.80 19.51
N GLY A 102 -4.37 -0.45 19.12
CA GLY A 102 -3.32 -1.29 19.73
C GLY A 102 -1.90 -1.00 19.24
N VAL A 103 -1.73 -0.59 17.96
CA VAL A 103 -0.41 -0.28 17.38
C VAL A 103 0.09 1.13 17.73
N GLY A 104 -0.80 1.96 18.29
CA GLY A 104 -0.52 3.36 18.60
C GLY A 104 -0.44 4.28 17.37
N CYS A 105 -0.37 5.59 17.61
CA CYS A 105 -0.43 6.61 16.58
C CYS A 105 0.76 6.62 15.60
N GLN A 106 1.82 5.87 15.89
CA GLN A 106 2.97 5.78 14.99
C GLN A 106 2.70 4.89 13.77
N HIS A 107 1.75 3.94 13.88
CA HIS A 107 1.50 2.91 12.86
C HIS A 107 0.03 2.82 12.41
N ASP A 108 -0.87 3.62 12.99
CA ASP A 108 -2.28 3.64 12.61
C ASP A 108 -2.48 4.06 11.14
N TYR A 109 -1.68 5.01 10.68
CA TYR A 109 -1.63 5.44 9.29
C TYR A 109 -1.38 4.25 8.34
N ILE A 110 -0.28 3.50 8.53
CA ILE A 110 0.11 2.44 7.61
C ILE A 110 -0.87 1.26 7.68
N ALA A 111 -1.39 0.92 8.85
CA ALA A 111 -2.44 -0.09 9.02
C ALA A 111 -3.72 0.32 8.27
N THR A 112 -4.04 1.62 8.24
CA THR A 112 -5.20 2.15 7.52
C THR A 112 -4.97 2.16 5.99
N VAL A 113 -3.75 2.40 5.53
CA VAL A 113 -3.38 2.19 4.12
C VAL A 113 -3.63 0.73 3.72
N GLY A 114 -3.25 -0.23 4.55
CA GLY A 114 -3.55 -1.66 4.35
C GLY A 114 -5.04 -1.95 4.18
N ALA A 115 -5.91 -1.21 4.87
CA ALA A 115 -7.35 -1.34 4.70
C ALA A 115 -7.84 -0.98 3.28
N GLY A 116 -7.14 -0.12 2.57
CA GLY A 116 -7.41 0.18 1.16
C GLY A 116 -7.29 -1.03 0.24
N PHE A 117 -6.34 -1.94 0.52
CA PHE A 117 -6.22 -3.21 -0.21
C PHE A 117 -7.47 -4.08 -0.03
N ALA A 118 -8.00 -4.15 1.20
CA ALA A 118 -9.23 -4.89 1.46
C ALA A 118 -10.43 -4.28 0.72
N LEU A 119 -10.53 -2.95 0.73
CA LEU A 119 -11.58 -2.21 0.01
C LEU A 119 -11.55 -2.51 -1.50
N ALA A 120 -10.36 -2.59 -2.08
CA ALA A 120 -10.16 -2.90 -3.49
C ALA A 120 -10.44 -4.37 -3.83
N ARG A 121 -10.13 -5.29 -2.92
CA ARG A 121 -10.25 -6.73 -3.13
C ARG A 121 -11.66 -7.26 -2.93
N VAL A 122 -12.47 -6.61 -2.08
CA VAL A 122 -13.86 -6.99 -1.85
C VAL A 122 -14.74 -6.40 -2.96
N PRO A 123 -15.43 -7.22 -3.79
CA PRO A 123 -16.15 -6.73 -4.98
C PRO A 123 -17.20 -5.66 -4.71
N TRP A 124 -17.75 -5.62 -3.50
CA TRP A 124 -18.73 -4.62 -3.05
C TRP A 124 -18.13 -3.58 -2.09
N GLY A 125 -16.79 -3.53 -1.93
CA GLY A 125 -16.13 -2.67 -0.95
C GLY A 125 -16.58 -1.22 -1.02
N LEU A 126 -16.58 -0.63 -2.22
CA LEU A 126 -17.01 0.76 -2.42
C LEU A 126 -18.49 1.02 -2.08
N ARG A 127 -19.37 0.02 -2.16
CA ARG A 127 -20.79 0.18 -1.77
C ARG A 127 -20.95 0.47 -0.27
N PHE A 128 -20.03 0.01 0.55
CA PHE A 128 -20.04 0.18 2.00
C PHE A 128 -19.03 1.22 2.48
N LEU A 129 -18.45 1.99 1.56
CA LEU A 129 -17.38 2.94 1.84
C LEU A 129 -17.71 3.89 3.01
N ASN A 130 -18.85 4.60 2.96
CA ASN A 130 -19.21 5.55 3.99
C ASN A 130 -19.29 4.89 5.37
N ARG A 131 -20.00 3.76 5.47
CA ARG A 131 -20.11 3.01 6.71
C ARG A 131 -18.78 2.48 7.20
N PHE A 132 -17.86 2.15 6.29
CA PHE A 132 -16.51 1.70 6.63
C PHE A 132 -15.68 2.87 7.18
N MET A 133 -15.71 4.02 6.49
CA MET A 133 -14.99 5.24 6.88
C MET A 133 -15.42 5.77 8.25
N GLU A 134 -16.74 5.72 8.58
CA GLU A 134 -17.26 6.14 9.88
C GLU A 134 -16.68 5.38 11.08
N LYS A 135 -16.12 4.19 10.86
CA LYS A 135 -15.53 3.36 11.91
C LYS A 135 -14.04 3.64 12.14
N LEU A 136 -13.40 4.34 11.22
CA LEU A 136 -11.98 4.66 11.28
C LEU A 136 -11.75 5.95 12.06
N ASP A 137 -10.49 6.18 12.44
CA ASP A 137 -10.10 7.49 12.95
C ASP A 137 -10.19 8.53 11.82
N PRO A 138 -10.92 9.65 12.00
CA PRO A 138 -11.10 10.66 10.97
C PRO A 138 -9.79 11.25 10.42
N MET A 139 -8.71 11.27 11.22
CA MET A 139 -7.41 11.81 10.81
C MET A 139 -6.72 10.95 9.77
N VAL A 140 -6.88 9.62 9.85
CA VAL A 140 -6.19 8.67 8.96
C VAL A 140 -7.15 7.94 8.01
N ALA A 141 -8.47 8.08 8.19
CA ALA A 141 -9.47 7.36 7.40
C ALA A 141 -9.28 7.52 5.88
N TRP A 142 -8.83 8.70 5.43
CA TRP A 142 -8.60 8.98 4.03
C TRP A 142 -7.45 8.18 3.40
N CYS A 143 -6.53 7.66 4.22
CA CYS A 143 -5.40 6.85 3.76
C CYS A 143 -5.83 5.55 3.10
N VAL A 144 -7.07 5.09 3.30
CA VAL A 144 -7.63 3.94 2.58
C VAL A 144 -7.62 4.12 1.08
N PHE A 145 -7.71 5.35 0.56
CA PHE A 145 -7.71 5.61 -0.87
C PHE A 145 -6.33 5.50 -1.49
N ASP A 146 -5.27 5.82 -0.73
CA ASP A 146 -3.89 5.54 -1.13
C ASP A 146 -3.70 4.02 -1.26
N GLY A 147 -4.04 3.24 -0.24
CA GLY A 147 -3.97 1.78 -0.30
C GLY A 147 -4.83 1.18 -1.42
N TYR A 148 -6.00 1.76 -1.69
CA TYR A 148 -6.85 1.35 -2.81
C TYR A 148 -6.16 1.58 -4.16
N GLY A 149 -5.58 2.75 -4.39
CA GLY A 149 -4.83 3.08 -5.60
C GLY A 149 -3.59 2.21 -5.77
N PHE A 150 -2.86 1.96 -4.68
CA PHE A 150 -1.71 1.07 -4.69
C PHE A 150 -2.08 -0.37 -5.08
N HIS A 151 -3.15 -0.92 -4.48
CA HIS A 151 -3.66 -2.24 -4.88
C HIS A 151 -3.99 -2.30 -6.38
N GLN A 152 -4.69 -1.29 -6.91
CA GLN A 152 -5.05 -1.27 -8.32
C GLN A 152 -3.81 -1.20 -9.22
N GLY A 153 -2.80 -0.42 -8.82
CA GLY A 153 -1.54 -0.33 -9.55
C GLY A 153 -0.73 -1.63 -9.54
N ILE A 154 -0.76 -2.42 -8.47
CA ILE A 154 -0.05 -3.71 -8.38
C ILE A 154 -0.83 -4.81 -9.14
N PHE A 155 -2.10 -5.04 -8.78
CA PHE A 155 -2.85 -6.21 -9.26
C PHE A 155 -3.59 -5.98 -10.58
N HIS A 156 -3.79 -4.73 -10.96
CA HIS A 156 -4.47 -4.33 -12.21
C HIS A 156 -3.64 -3.32 -13.00
N HIS A 157 -2.28 -3.46 -12.95
CA HIS A 157 -1.36 -2.50 -13.56
C HIS A 157 -1.59 -2.29 -15.06
N ARG A 158 -2.02 -3.31 -15.80
CA ARG A 158 -2.36 -3.15 -17.22
C ARG A 158 -3.43 -2.09 -17.41
N GLN A 159 -4.51 -2.15 -16.62
CA GLN A 159 -5.62 -1.20 -16.72
C GLN A 159 -5.25 0.18 -16.16
N PHE A 160 -4.70 0.22 -14.93
CA PHE A 160 -4.50 1.49 -14.23
C PHE A 160 -3.17 2.17 -14.57
N VAL A 161 -2.13 1.42 -14.92
CA VAL A 161 -0.82 1.99 -15.29
C VAL A 161 -0.66 2.04 -16.80
N GLU A 162 -0.88 0.93 -17.53
CA GLU A 162 -0.65 0.92 -18.97
C GLU A 162 -1.77 1.61 -19.77
N ASP A 163 -3.04 1.38 -19.41
CA ASP A 163 -4.18 2.03 -20.08
C ASP A 163 -4.58 3.35 -19.44
N CYS A 164 -3.87 3.79 -18.36
CA CYS A 164 -4.12 5.04 -17.65
C CYS A 164 -5.57 5.21 -17.17
N MET A 165 -6.23 4.11 -16.78
CA MET A 165 -7.62 4.13 -16.32
C MET A 165 -7.84 5.15 -15.20
N SER A 166 -8.96 5.86 -15.27
CA SER A 166 -9.34 6.82 -14.23
C SER A 166 -9.74 6.13 -12.93
N PRO A 167 -9.57 6.81 -11.77
CA PRO A 167 -10.16 6.36 -10.51
C PRO A 167 -11.67 6.14 -10.63
N PRO A 168 -12.28 5.30 -9.79
CA PRO A 168 -13.74 5.13 -9.78
C PRO A 168 -14.48 6.46 -9.69
N VAL A 169 -15.52 6.62 -10.54
CA VAL A 169 -16.24 7.90 -10.69
C VAL A 169 -16.98 8.35 -9.43
N ASP A 170 -17.34 7.40 -8.58
CA ASP A 170 -18.07 7.66 -7.33
C ASP A 170 -17.16 8.18 -6.20
N LEU A 171 -15.84 8.18 -6.39
CA LEU A 171 -14.92 8.72 -5.40
C LEU A 171 -14.97 10.26 -5.37
N PRO A 172 -15.02 10.89 -4.18
CA PRO A 172 -14.94 12.34 -4.07
C PRO A 172 -13.57 12.86 -4.57
N PRO A 173 -13.46 14.14 -4.99
CA PRO A 173 -12.24 14.68 -5.59
C PRO A 173 -10.96 14.40 -4.78
N TYR A 174 -11.00 14.63 -3.48
CA TYR A 174 -9.84 14.39 -2.61
C TYR A 174 -9.44 12.90 -2.55
N ALA A 175 -10.42 11.99 -2.53
CA ALA A 175 -10.15 10.55 -2.58
C ALA A 175 -9.49 10.12 -3.89
N ARG A 176 -9.81 10.79 -5.02
CA ARG A 176 -9.16 10.52 -6.31
C ARG A 176 -7.69 10.96 -6.31
N GLN A 177 -7.36 12.07 -5.65
CA GLN A 177 -5.98 12.50 -5.48
C GLN A 177 -5.18 11.46 -4.69
N LEU A 178 -5.71 10.99 -3.55
CA LEU A 178 -5.06 9.95 -2.75
C LEU A 178 -4.96 8.61 -3.49
N PHE A 179 -5.96 8.26 -4.30
CA PHE A 179 -5.87 7.11 -5.21
C PHE A 179 -4.70 7.27 -6.19
N ASP A 180 -4.51 8.47 -6.77
CA ASP A 180 -3.41 8.73 -7.70
C ASP A 180 -2.05 8.71 -6.98
N ALA A 181 -1.96 9.14 -5.74
CA ALA A 181 -0.78 8.97 -4.91
C ALA A 181 -0.45 7.47 -4.69
N GLY A 182 -1.43 6.66 -4.31
CA GLY A 182 -1.28 5.22 -4.19
C GLY A 182 -0.88 4.54 -5.49
N LEU A 183 -1.49 4.95 -6.60
CA LEU A 183 -1.12 4.48 -7.94
C LEU A 183 0.33 4.85 -8.27
N GLY A 184 0.76 6.07 -7.93
CA GLY A 184 2.15 6.51 -8.06
C GLY A 184 3.11 5.64 -7.24
N ARG A 185 2.75 5.29 -5.98
CA ARG A 185 3.52 4.36 -5.15
C ARG A 185 3.75 3.01 -5.84
N SER A 186 2.72 2.48 -6.53
CA SER A 186 2.82 1.18 -7.21
C SER A 186 3.85 1.16 -8.33
N LEU A 187 4.13 2.32 -8.97
CA LEU A 187 5.12 2.42 -10.03
C LEU A 187 6.52 2.01 -9.59
N TRP A 188 6.81 2.12 -8.28
CA TRP A 188 8.08 1.66 -7.71
C TRP A 188 8.33 0.18 -7.96
N TRP A 189 7.30 -0.65 -7.84
CA TRP A 189 7.35 -2.08 -8.18
C TRP A 189 7.15 -2.33 -9.67
N VAL A 190 6.09 -1.78 -10.25
CA VAL A 190 5.69 -2.05 -11.64
C VAL A 190 6.77 -1.66 -12.65
N LYS A 191 7.57 -0.63 -12.34
CA LYS A 191 8.67 -0.14 -13.20
C LYS A 191 10.06 -0.44 -12.62
N GLY A 192 10.16 -1.36 -11.62
CA GLY A 192 11.41 -1.84 -11.07
C GLY A 192 12.31 -0.74 -10.51
N ALA A 193 11.72 0.31 -9.90
CA ALA A 193 12.39 1.48 -9.36
C ALA A 193 13.27 2.25 -10.37
N LEU A 194 13.06 2.07 -11.68
CA LEU A 194 13.85 2.73 -12.74
C LEU A 194 13.34 4.16 -13.02
N PRO A 195 14.12 5.23 -12.75
CA PRO A 195 13.67 6.62 -12.83
C PRO A 195 13.06 6.99 -14.19
N VAL A 196 13.74 6.62 -15.28
CA VAL A 196 13.27 6.92 -16.66
C VAL A 196 11.96 6.19 -16.99
N CYS A 197 11.80 4.94 -16.52
CA CYS A 197 10.58 4.16 -16.77
C CYS A 197 9.41 4.72 -15.98
N ILE A 198 9.62 5.13 -14.73
CA ILE A 198 8.62 5.80 -13.87
C ILE A 198 8.16 7.10 -14.53
N ARG A 199 9.10 7.98 -14.95
CA ARG A 199 8.76 9.23 -15.64
C ARG A 199 7.91 8.97 -16.88
N ARG A 200 8.34 8.06 -17.76
CA ARG A 200 7.60 7.72 -18.98
C ARG A 200 6.19 7.19 -18.68
N ALA A 201 6.02 6.43 -17.62
CA ALA A 201 4.71 5.95 -17.20
C ALA A 201 3.82 7.14 -16.77
N ILE A 202 4.32 8.03 -15.91
CA ILE A 202 3.57 9.19 -15.42
C ILE A 202 3.22 10.17 -16.53
N GLU A 203 4.10 10.39 -17.51
CA GLU A 203 3.86 11.29 -18.66
C GLU A 203 2.67 10.87 -19.54
N ARG A 204 2.24 9.62 -19.48
CA ARG A 204 1.07 9.12 -20.22
C ARG A 204 -0.25 9.56 -19.59
N PHE A 205 -0.25 9.90 -18.31
CA PHE A 205 -1.45 10.33 -17.59
C PHE A 205 -1.80 11.79 -17.88
N PRO A 206 -3.08 12.18 -17.71
CA PRO A 206 -3.49 13.59 -17.74
C PRO A 206 -2.65 14.42 -16.75
N GLU A 207 -2.30 15.62 -17.17
CA GLU A 207 -1.42 16.50 -16.40
C GLU A 207 -1.89 16.73 -14.96
N ALA A 208 -3.20 16.87 -14.76
CA ALA A 208 -3.80 17.08 -13.44
C ALA A 208 -3.60 15.92 -12.44
N ARG A 209 -3.21 14.73 -12.89
CA ARG A 209 -2.96 13.55 -12.04
C ARG A 209 -1.48 13.36 -11.69
N ARG A 210 -0.57 13.97 -12.46
CA ARG A 210 0.87 13.65 -12.40
C ARG A 210 1.53 14.09 -11.10
N GLY A 211 1.09 15.20 -10.51
CA GLY A 211 1.63 15.70 -9.24
C GLY A 211 1.44 14.67 -8.12
N GLU A 212 0.23 14.18 -7.95
CA GLU A 212 -0.07 13.16 -6.93
C GLU A 212 0.67 11.84 -7.18
N MET A 213 0.83 11.45 -8.44
CA MET A 213 1.62 10.26 -8.77
C MET A 213 3.10 10.43 -8.40
N TRP A 214 3.70 11.60 -8.67
CA TRP A 214 5.08 11.89 -8.26
C TRP A 214 5.22 11.94 -6.73
N HIS A 215 4.21 12.47 -6.02
CA HIS A 215 4.12 12.39 -4.57
C HIS A 215 4.18 10.93 -4.10
N GLY A 216 3.38 10.05 -4.69
CA GLY A 216 3.38 8.62 -4.36
C GLY A 216 4.71 7.92 -4.64
N VAL A 217 5.38 8.25 -5.76
CA VAL A 217 6.73 7.75 -6.06
C VAL A 217 7.73 8.18 -4.99
N GLY A 218 7.65 9.44 -4.53
CA GLY A 218 8.47 9.95 -3.43
C GLY A 218 8.29 9.12 -2.16
N VAL A 219 7.03 8.88 -1.76
CA VAL A 219 6.73 8.02 -0.60
C VAL A 219 7.33 6.62 -0.77
N ALA A 220 7.13 5.97 -1.92
CA ALA A 220 7.63 4.61 -2.16
C ALA A 220 9.16 4.54 -2.13
N SER A 221 9.84 5.47 -2.78
CA SER A 221 11.31 5.51 -2.83
C SER A 221 11.96 5.67 -1.45
N SER A 222 11.32 6.45 -0.57
CA SER A 222 11.79 6.66 0.79
C SER A 222 11.40 5.53 1.74
N TYR A 223 10.18 4.99 1.60
CA TYR A 223 9.65 3.97 2.52
C TYR A 223 10.11 2.55 2.18
N ALA A 224 10.04 2.14 0.91
CA ALA A 224 10.50 0.82 0.47
C ALA A 224 12.02 0.79 0.19
N GLY A 225 12.59 1.90 -0.27
CA GLY A 225 14.00 1.99 -0.60
C GLY A 225 14.41 1.02 -1.73
N GLY A 226 15.59 0.42 -1.59
CA GLY A 226 16.09 -0.60 -2.52
C GLY A 226 16.97 -0.06 -3.64
N VAL A 227 17.23 1.24 -3.68
CA VAL A 227 18.09 1.93 -4.63
C VAL A 227 19.12 2.78 -3.91
N ASP A 228 20.20 3.16 -4.60
CA ASP A 228 21.23 4.01 -4.05
C ASP A 228 20.89 5.52 -4.14
N GLU A 229 21.78 6.34 -3.60
CA GLU A 229 21.61 7.80 -3.60
C GLU A 229 21.60 8.37 -5.01
N GLN A 230 22.38 7.81 -5.93
CA GLN A 230 22.47 8.28 -7.31
C GLN A 230 21.15 8.07 -8.05
N ASP A 231 20.51 6.92 -7.86
CA ASP A 231 19.19 6.63 -8.41
C ASP A 231 18.12 7.56 -7.84
N LEU A 232 18.18 7.89 -6.54
CA LEU A 232 17.28 8.87 -5.92
C LEU A 232 17.46 10.28 -6.47
N LEU A 233 18.69 10.71 -6.68
CA LEU A 233 18.99 12.00 -7.31
C LEU A 233 18.50 12.05 -8.75
N GLU A 234 18.70 10.97 -9.51
CA GLU A 234 18.19 10.87 -10.87
C GLU A 234 16.65 10.92 -10.88
N LEU A 235 15.98 10.22 -9.96
CA LEU A 235 14.54 10.25 -9.82
C LEU A 235 14.02 11.67 -9.51
N ALA A 236 14.71 12.39 -8.62
CA ALA A 236 14.40 13.78 -8.32
C ALA A 236 14.54 14.68 -9.56
N ASN A 237 15.58 14.48 -10.38
CA ASN A 237 15.76 15.19 -11.65
C ASN A 237 14.66 14.84 -12.65
N GLN A 238 14.27 13.57 -12.76
CA GLN A 238 13.22 13.10 -13.67
C GLN A 238 11.82 13.63 -13.30
N SER A 239 11.59 14.01 -12.04
CA SER A 239 10.31 14.60 -11.60
C SER A 239 10.05 15.99 -12.21
N GLY A 240 11.11 16.72 -12.62
CA GLY A 240 11.01 17.98 -13.34
C GLY A 240 10.19 19.03 -12.59
N ARG A 241 9.12 19.53 -13.19
CA ARG A 241 8.22 20.53 -12.57
C ARG A 241 7.45 20.01 -11.36
N TYR A 242 7.37 18.69 -11.17
CA TYR A 242 6.74 18.02 -10.03
C TYR A 242 7.73 17.71 -8.91
N HIS A 243 8.90 18.33 -8.94
CA HIS A 243 9.95 18.11 -7.93
C HIS A 243 9.48 18.38 -6.50
N SER A 244 8.68 19.42 -6.29
CA SER A 244 8.08 19.72 -4.99
C SER A 244 7.11 18.64 -4.53
N ASP A 245 6.31 18.08 -5.44
CA ASP A 245 5.37 17.00 -5.12
C ASP A 245 6.13 15.74 -4.74
N PHE A 246 7.17 15.39 -5.51
CA PHE A 246 8.07 14.26 -5.21
C PHE A 246 8.72 14.37 -3.83
N LEU A 247 9.23 15.56 -3.46
CA LEU A 247 9.93 15.76 -2.19
C LEU A 247 9.00 15.91 -0.97
N SER A 248 7.75 16.27 -1.17
CA SER A 248 6.85 16.74 -0.11
C SER A 248 6.70 15.79 1.08
N ASN A 249 6.73 14.48 0.86
CA ASN A 249 6.55 13.46 1.91
C ASN A 249 7.78 12.59 2.18
N LEU A 250 8.92 12.85 1.55
CA LEU A 250 10.15 12.08 1.83
C LEU A 250 10.51 12.06 3.33
N PRO A 251 10.49 13.21 4.05
CA PRO A 251 10.81 13.21 5.47
C PRO A 251 9.82 12.42 6.31
N PHE A 252 8.52 12.47 5.98
CA PHE A 252 7.49 11.72 6.68
C PHE A 252 7.67 10.21 6.44
N ALA A 253 7.81 9.79 5.19
CA ALA A 253 8.00 8.39 4.83
C ALA A 253 9.29 7.80 5.46
N ALA A 254 10.39 8.57 5.49
CA ALA A 254 11.63 8.17 6.14
C ALA A 254 11.48 8.00 7.66
N ARG A 255 10.63 8.78 8.32
CA ARG A 255 10.35 8.65 9.77
C ARG A 255 9.43 7.48 10.10
N MET A 256 8.62 7.03 9.16
CA MET A 256 7.71 5.89 9.32
C MET A 256 8.41 4.54 9.07
N ARG A 257 9.63 4.56 8.56
CA ARG A 257 10.53 3.42 8.36
C ARG A 257 11.42 3.21 9.61
#